data_0ed94137e101581f8b6e0ad7e8c5ff3b
#
_entry.id   0ed94137e101581f8b6e0ad7e8c5ff3b
#
_cell.length_a   1.000
_cell.length_b   1.000
_cell.length_c   1.000
_cell.angle_alpha   90.00
_cell.angle_beta   90.00
_cell.angle_gamma   90.00
#
_symmetry.space_group_name_H-M   'P 1'
#
loop_
_entity.id
_entity.type
_entity.pdbx_description
1 polymer ?
#
loop_
_entity_poly.entity_id
_entity_poly.type
_entity_poly.pdbx_seq_one_letter_code
_entity_poly.pdbx_strand_id
1 'polypeptide(L)'
;LRAFFNKVKAGTDSCIKRCFITGVSPVTMDDLTSGFNIGTNYSLSPEFNEMTGFTEKEVREMLTYYSTNSPFNHTVGQLIDIMKPWYDNYCFAPECYGETTLYNSNMVLYFVKNYILRGKAPQKMIESNIRIDYEKLRMLIRKDKEFAHDASIIQTLVSQGYITGELKDSFSAANIVDPDKFVSLLYYFGML
;
A
#
# COMPACT_ATOMS: atom_id res chain seq x y z
N LEU A 1 10.73 5.84 19.48
CA LEU A 1 11.12 5.74 18.08
C LEU A 1 12.30 6.67 17.79
N ARG A 2 12.21 7.98 18.07
CA ARG A 2 13.29 8.99 17.86
C ARG A 2 14.64 8.58 18.46
N ALA A 3 14.65 8.06 19.71
CA ALA A 3 15.87 7.59 20.35
C ALA A 3 16.55 6.41 19.62
N PHE A 4 15.76 5.52 19.02
CA PHE A 4 16.25 4.41 18.21
C PHE A 4 16.94 4.94 16.94
N PHE A 5 16.28 5.82 16.19
CA PHE A 5 16.85 6.37 14.97
C PHE A 5 18.08 7.24 15.20
N ASN A 6 18.15 7.97 16.32
CA ASN A 6 19.37 8.68 16.71
C ASN A 6 20.55 7.71 16.95
N LYS A 7 20.30 6.53 17.53
CA LYS A 7 21.33 5.49 17.69
C LYS A 7 21.74 4.88 16.36
N VAL A 8 20.79 4.64 15.46
CA VAL A 8 21.09 4.17 14.09
C VAL A 8 21.96 5.20 13.36
N LYS A 9 21.61 6.48 13.42
CA LYS A 9 22.41 7.57 12.84
C LYS A 9 23.83 7.60 13.41
N ALA A 10 23.99 7.56 14.72
CA ALA A 10 25.32 7.50 15.35
C ALA A 10 26.11 6.23 14.94
N GLY A 11 25.42 5.13 14.69
CA GLY A 11 26.01 3.88 14.21
C GLY A 11 26.54 3.97 12.78
N THR A 12 26.02 4.88 11.93
CA THR A 12 26.52 5.05 10.54
C THR A 12 27.93 5.60 10.49
N ASP A 13 28.39 6.29 11.54
CA ASP A 13 29.75 6.81 11.66
C ASP A 13 30.78 5.71 12.01
N SER A 14 30.31 4.52 12.40
CA SER A 14 31.18 3.46 12.92
C SER A 14 30.91 2.08 12.32
N CYS A 15 29.79 1.47 12.62
CA CYS A 15 29.52 0.06 12.33
C CYS A 15 28.41 -0.17 11.27
N ILE A 16 27.48 0.76 11.08
CA ILE A 16 26.39 0.62 10.12
C ILE A 16 26.79 1.26 8.79
N LYS A 17 27.18 0.45 7.82
CA LYS A 17 27.60 0.94 6.49
C LYS A 17 26.44 1.23 5.55
N ARG A 18 25.31 0.56 5.72
CA ARG A 18 24.09 0.72 4.89
C ARG A 18 22.89 0.45 5.77
N CYS A 19 21.82 1.23 5.55
CA CYS A 19 20.55 1.06 6.23
C CYS A 19 19.44 1.14 5.21
N PHE A 20 18.53 0.18 5.22
CA PHE A 20 17.29 0.19 4.45
C PHE A 20 16.13 0.22 5.45
N ILE A 21 15.22 1.19 5.29
CA ILE A 21 14.08 1.40 6.16
C ILE A 21 12.82 1.23 5.33
N THR A 22 11.91 0.40 5.77
CA THR A 22 10.59 0.21 5.18
C THR A 22 9.50 0.32 6.22
N GLY A 23 8.32 0.72 5.81
CA GLY A 23 7.14 0.86 6.66
C GLY A 23 5.87 0.83 5.84
N VAL A 24 4.72 0.71 6.52
CA VAL A 24 3.39 0.65 5.87
C VAL A 24 2.95 2.03 5.40
N SER A 25 3.38 3.10 6.07
CA SER A 25 2.92 4.46 5.82
C SER A 25 3.95 5.49 6.30
N PRO A 26 4.09 6.63 5.61
CA PRO A 26 4.99 7.72 6.00
C PRO A 26 4.47 8.58 7.17
N VAL A 27 3.34 8.23 7.78
CA VAL A 27 2.63 9.03 8.82
C VAL A 27 3.50 9.43 10.01
N THR A 28 4.61 8.76 10.26
CA THR A 28 5.50 9.08 11.39
C THR A 28 6.84 9.66 10.96
N MET A 29 7.05 9.87 9.67
CA MET A 29 8.36 10.30 9.17
C MET A 29 8.72 11.73 9.60
N ASP A 30 7.75 12.63 9.70
CA ASP A 30 7.99 14.01 10.18
C ASP A 30 8.54 14.05 11.61
N ASP A 31 8.04 13.19 12.50
CA ASP A 31 8.55 13.10 13.87
C ASP A 31 9.96 12.50 13.92
N LEU A 32 10.39 11.79 12.88
CA LEU A 32 11.69 11.14 12.77
C LEU A 32 12.73 12.05 12.09
N THR A 33 12.33 12.82 11.07
CA THR A 33 13.21 13.60 10.19
C THR A 33 13.99 14.67 10.93
N SER A 34 13.45 15.26 12.00
CA SER A 34 14.17 16.26 12.79
C SER A 34 15.46 15.74 13.46
N GLY A 35 15.66 14.42 13.50
CA GLY A 35 16.86 13.77 14.04
C GLY A 35 17.54 12.76 13.13
N PHE A 36 16.87 12.35 12.03
CA PHE A 36 17.34 11.32 11.10
C PHE A 36 17.32 11.84 9.66
N ASN A 37 18.19 12.79 9.35
CA ASN A 37 18.30 13.46 8.05
C ASN A 37 19.36 12.85 7.11
N ILE A 38 19.70 11.58 7.29
CA ILE A 38 20.72 10.86 6.51
C ILE A 38 20.12 9.91 5.47
N GLY A 39 18.80 9.68 5.51
CA GLY A 39 18.10 8.82 4.57
C GLY A 39 17.59 9.58 3.35
N THR A 40 17.59 8.91 2.20
CA THR A 40 16.87 9.35 1.01
C THR A 40 15.52 8.63 0.97
N ASN A 41 14.44 9.38 0.74
CA ASN A 41 13.11 8.80 0.57
C ASN A 41 12.94 8.37 -0.90
N TYR A 42 12.68 7.09 -1.12
CA TYR A 42 12.47 6.49 -2.43
C TYR A 42 11.01 6.01 -2.64
N SER A 43 10.09 6.38 -1.76
CA SER A 43 8.72 5.87 -1.78
C SER A 43 7.96 6.16 -3.07
N LEU A 44 8.29 7.26 -3.74
CA LEU A 44 7.66 7.69 -4.99
C LEU A 44 8.66 7.75 -6.16
N SER A 45 9.82 7.10 -6.04
CA SER A 45 10.85 7.07 -7.08
C SER A 45 10.52 6.06 -8.18
N PRO A 46 10.64 6.44 -9.47
CA PRO A 46 10.33 5.56 -10.59
C PRO A 46 11.15 4.26 -10.58
N GLU A 47 12.41 4.33 -10.15
CA GLU A 47 13.31 3.17 -10.08
C GLU A 47 12.82 2.09 -9.11
N PHE A 48 11.95 2.45 -8.17
CA PHE A 48 11.40 1.54 -7.15
C PHE A 48 9.89 1.32 -7.30
N ASN A 49 9.27 1.77 -8.40
CA ASN A 49 7.84 1.64 -8.64
C ASN A 49 7.35 0.19 -8.50
N GLU A 50 8.11 -0.77 -9.00
CA GLU A 50 7.75 -2.20 -8.99
C GLU A 50 8.23 -2.96 -7.74
N MET A 51 8.80 -2.27 -6.74
CA MET A 51 9.43 -2.94 -5.59
C MET A 51 8.42 -3.55 -4.60
N THR A 52 7.23 -3.00 -4.48
CA THR A 52 6.28 -3.36 -3.41
C THR A 52 4.98 -4.00 -3.88
N GLY A 53 4.80 -4.15 -5.19
CA GLY A 53 3.67 -4.83 -5.82
C GLY A 53 4.11 -6.04 -6.63
N PHE A 54 3.15 -6.67 -7.31
CA PHE A 54 3.43 -7.65 -8.36
C PHE A 54 2.97 -7.10 -9.70
N THR A 55 3.80 -7.23 -10.72
CA THR A 55 3.41 -7.04 -12.12
C THR A 55 2.43 -8.15 -12.54
N GLU A 56 1.60 -7.91 -13.53
CA GLU A 56 0.72 -8.95 -14.08
C GLU A 56 1.52 -10.17 -14.56
N LYS A 57 2.72 -9.94 -15.09
CA LYS A 57 3.62 -11.02 -15.51
C LYS A 57 3.99 -11.93 -14.35
N GLU A 58 4.40 -11.37 -13.21
CA GLU A 58 4.77 -12.14 -12.03
C GLU A 58 3.57 -12.90 -11.44
N VAL A 59 2.39 -12.28 -11.43
CA VAL A 59 1.15 -12.97 -11.01
C VAL A 59 0.83 -14.15 -11.93
N ARG A 60 1.00 -13.97 -13.26
CA ARG A 60 0.80 -15.07 -14.23
C ARG A 60 1.81 -16.19 -14.04
N GLU A 61 3.06 -15.88 -13.83
CA GLU A 61 4.13 -16.86 -13.56
C GLU A 61 3.82 -17.64 -12.27
N MET A 62 3.43 -16.97 -11.20
CA MET A 62 3.01 -17.58 -9.93
C MET A 62 1.82 -18.52 -10.12
N LEU A 63 0.76 -18.08 -10.78
CA LEU A 63 -0.41 -18.92 -11.05
C LEU A 63 -0.09 -20.12 -11.92
N THR A 64 0.76 -19.96 -12.93
CA THR A 64 1.23 -21.04 -13.80
C THR A 64 1.99 -22.09 -12.99
N TYR A 65 2.90 -21.66 -12.13
CA TYR A 65 3.65 -22.57 -11.25
C TYR A 65 2.71 -23.41 -10.37
N TYR A 66 1.75 -22.77 -9.71
CA TYR A 66 0.82 -23.50 -8.84
C TYR A 66 -0.16 -24.38 -9.62
N SER A 67 -0.63 -23.98 -10.79
CA SER A 67 -1.52 -24.78 -11.63
C SER A 67 -0.86 -26.03 -12.18
N THR A 68 0.46 -26.02 -12.35
CA THR A 68 1.23 -27.21 -12.76
C THR A 68 1.31 -28.25 -11.63
N ASN A 69 1.35 -27.79 -10.38
CA ASN A 69 1.50 -28.64 -9.21
C ASN A 69 0.14 -29.06 -8.58
N SER A 70 -0.93 -28.37 -8.91
CA SER A 70 -2.28 -28.65 -8.42
C SER A 70 -3.30 -28.24 -9.48
N PRO A 71 -4.19 -29.13 -9.94
CA PRO A 71 -5.12 -28.80 -11.02
C PRO A 71 -6.07 -27.68 -10.59
N PHE A 72 -6.04 -26.59 -11.34
CA PHE A 72 -6.95 -25.46 -11.17
C PHE A 72 -8.20 -25.66 -12.04
N ASN A 73 -9.38 -25.28 -11.53
CA ASN A 73 -10.63 -25.33 -12.27
C ASN A 73 -10.78 -24.18 -13.30
N HIS A 74 -9.92 -23.17 -13.22
CA HIS A 74 -9.88 -22.01 -14.09
C HIS A 74 -8.52 -21.90 -14.77
N THR A 75 -8.50 -21.33 -15.97
CA THR A 75 -7.24 -20.97 -16.63
C THR A 75 -6.59 -19.80 -15.90
N VAL A 76 -5.28 -19.65 -16.09
CA VAL A 76 -4.53 -18.49 -15.54
C VAL A 76 -5.16 -17.17 -15.99
N GLY A 77 -5.61 -17.06 -17.26
CA GLY A 77 -6.29 -15.87 -17.75
C GLY A 77 -7.58 -15.56 -16.97
N GLN A 78 -8.42 -16.56 -16.76
CA GLN A 78 -9.66 -16.37 -15.97
C GLN A 78 -9.38 -15.95 -14.52
N LEU A 79 -8.30 -16.46 -13.91
CA LEU A 79 -7.93 -16.06 -12.56
C LEU A 79 -7.44 -14.61 -12.51
N ILE A 80 -6.70 -14.17 -13.51
CA ILE A 80 -6.30 -12.76 -13.66
C ILE A 80 -7.54 -11.88 -13.80
N ASP A 81 -8.48 -12.25 -14.67
CA ASP A 81 -9.72 -11.48 -14.87
C ASP A 81 -10.55 -11.34 -13.58
N ILE A 82 -10.55 -12.38 -12.72
CA ILE A 82 -11.21 -12.34 -11.41
C ILE A 82 -10.49 -11.41 -10.44
N MET A 83 -9.14 -11.42 -10.42
CA MET A 83 -8.34 -10.64 -9.48
C MET A 83 -8.20 -9.18 -9.88
N LYS A 84 -8.12 -8.89 -11.18
CA LYS A 84 -7.79 -7.57 -11.72
C LYS A 84 -8.65 -6.44 -11.15
N PRO A 85 -10.00 -6.54 -11.11
CA PRO A 85 -10.85 -5.48 -10.57
C PRO A 85 -10.66 -5.20 -9.07
N TRP A 86 -10.00 -6.10 -8.35
CA TRP A 86 -9.86 -6.03 -6.89
C TRP A 86 -8.45 -5.66 -6.43
N TYR A 87 -7.43 -6.03 -7.20
CA TYR A 87 -6.06 -6.04 -6.71
C TYR A 87 -5.08 -5.28 -7.59
N ASP A 88 -5.44 -4.97 -8.84
CA ASP A 88 -4.63 -4.20 -9.78
C ASP A 88 -4.82 -2.69 -9.60
N ASN A 89 -4.08 -1.91 -10.39
CA ASN A 89 -4.10 -0.45 -10.50
C ASN A 89 -3.25 0.31 -9.48
N TYR A 90 -2.35 -0.33 -8.76
CA TYR A 90 -1.36 0.41 -7.98
C TYR A 90 -0.26 0.94 -8.88
N CYS A 91 0.12 2.20 -8.65
CA CYS A 91 1.28 2.85 -9.24
C CYS A 91 1.87 3.78 -8.18
N PHE A 92 3.12 3.57 -7.79
CA PHE A 92 3.73 4.31 -6.69
C PHE A 92 4.48 5.56 -7.16
N ALA A 93 5.03 5.55 -8.38
CA ALA A 93 5.72 6.69 -8.95
C ALA A 93 4.82 7.42 -9.95
N PRO A 94 4.57 8.73 -9.79
CA PRO A 94 3.73 9.51 -10.70
C PRO A 94 4.18 9.44 -12.17
N GLU A 95 5.49 9.36 -12.40
CA GLU A 95 6.10 9.25 -13.73
C GLU A 95 5.78 7.94 -14.44
N CYS A 96 5.47 6.87 -13.69
CA CYS A 96 5.11 5.55 -14.22
C CYS A 96 3.59 5.40 -14.46
N TYR A 97 2.82 6.42 -14.18
CA TYR A 97 1.37 6.38 -14.34
C TYR A 97 0.96 6.14 -15.81
N GLY A 98 0.15 5.10 -16.02
CA GLY A 98 -0.29 4.69 -17.35
C GLY A 98 0.67 3.75 -18.10
N GLU A 99 1.86 3.47 -17.57
CA GLU A 99 2.81 2.53 -18.18
C GLU A 99 2.70 1.14 -17.55
N THR A 100 2.82 1.06 -16.23
CA THR A 100 2.79 -0.21 -15.49
C THR A 100 1.87 -0.09 -14.29
N THR A 101 0.91 -0.99 -14.19
CA THR A 101 0.09 -1.17 -12.99
C THR A 101 0.56 -2.39 -12.21
N LEU A 102 0.39 -2.33 -10.90
CA LEU A 102 0.83 -3.36 -9.97
C LEU A 102 -0.35 -3.92 -9.20
N TYR A 103 -0.28 -5.21 -8.94
CA TYR A 103 -1.20 -5.91 -8.06
C TYR A 103 -0.74 -5.79 -6.61
N ASN A 104 -1.68 -5.58 -5.70
CA ASN A 104 -1.40 -5.66 -4.27
C ASN A 104 -0.91 -7.07 -3.91
N SER A 105 0.36 -7.17 -3.53
CA SER A 105 1.04 -8.46 -3.28
C SER A 105 0.35 -9.29 -2.18
N ASN A 106 -0.08 -8.66 -1.10
CA ASN A 106 -0.76 -9.35 -0.01
C ASN A 106 -2.10 -9.95 -0.44
N MET A 107 -2.87 -9.21 -1.25
CA MET A 107 -4.15 -9.65 -1.79
C MET A 107 -4.00 -10.80 -2.79
N VAL A 108 -2.98 -10.73 -3.66
CA VAL A 108 -2.66 -11.82 -4.59
C VAL A 108 -2.32 -13.09 -3.82
N LEU A 109 -1.44 -13.00 -2.82
CA LEU A 109 -1.07 -14.14 -1.99
C LEU A 109 -2.26 -14.71 -1.22
N TYR A 110 -3.12 -13.86 -0.69
CA TYR A 110 -4.37 -14.27 -0.06
C TYR A 110 -5.28 -15.05 -1.02
N PHE A 111 -5.47 -14.53 -2.24
CA PHE A 111 -6.28 -15.19 -3.27
C PHE A 111 -5.70 -16.54 -3.64
N VAL A 112 -4.42 -16.60 -4.00
CA VAL A 112 -3.73 -17.82 -4.44
C VAL A 112 -3.80 -18.89 -3.35
N LYS A 113 -3.51 -18.52 -2.10
CA LYS A 113 -3.62 -19.43 -0.95
C LYS A 113 -5.03 -20.03 -0.81
N ASN A 114 -6.06 -19.19 -0.88
CA ASN A 114 -7.45 -19.67 -0.79
C ASN A 114 -7.83 -20.53 -1.98
N TYR A 115 -7.36 -20.19 -3.18
CA TYR A 115 -7.65 -20.94 -4.39
C TYR A 115 -7.01 -22.34 -4.35
N ILE A 116 -5.76 -22.44 -3.94
CA ILE A 116 -5.07 -23.74 -3.75
C ILE A 116 -5.81 -24.62 -2.73
N LEU A 117 -6.23 -24.03 -1.61
CA LEU A 117 -6.88 -24.80 -0.53
C LEU A 117 -8.31 -25.25 -0.85
N ARG A 118 -9.05 -24.50 -1.67
CA ARG A 118 -10.50 -24.68 -1.85
C ARG A 118 -10.93 -24.96 -3.28
N GLY A 119 -10.04 -24.85 -4.26
CA GLY A 119 -10.33 -24.97 -5.69
C GLY A 119 -11.23 -23.87 -6.27
N LYS A 120 -11.46 -22.80 -5.54
CA LYS A 120 -12.32 -21.67 -5.93
C LYS A 120 -11.85 -20.34 -5.35
N ALA A 121 -12.23 -19.25 -6.01
CA ALA A 121 -11.97 -17.91 -5.52
C ALA A 121 -12.56 -17.68 -4.10
N PRO A 122 -11.92 -16.87 -3.26
CA PRO A 122 -12.44 -16.53 -1.95
C PRO A 122 -13.78 -15.79 -2.06
N GLN A 123 -14.74 -16.11 -1.19
CA GLN A 123 -16.05 -15.42 -1.17
C GLN A 123 -15.91 -13.94 -0.83
N LYS A 124 -14.92 -13.61 0.00
CA LYS A 124 -14.54 -12.23 0.32
C LYS A 124 -13.20 -11.98 -0.34
N MET A 125 -13.18 -11.08 -1.31
CA MET A 125 -11.97 -10.76 -2.05
C MET A 125 -10.97 -9.98 -1.21
N ILE A 126 -11.39 -9.35 -0.12
CA ILE A 126 -10.54 -8.60 0.81
C ILE A 126 -10.29 -9.42 2.07
N GLU A 127 -9.01 -9.60 2.43
CA GLU A 127 -8.60 -10.32 3.62
C GLU A 127 -9.04 -9.62 4.91
N SER A 128 -9.43 -10.41 5.92
CA SER A 128 -9.94 -9.88 7.20
C SER A 128 -8.92 -9.03 7.97
N ASN A 129 -7.62 -9.32 7.83
CA ASN A 129 -6.56 -8.55 8.49
C ASN A 129 -6.45 -7.11 7.97
N ILE A 130 -6.66 -6.89 6.68
CA ILE A 130 -6.70 -5.55 6.09
C ILE A 130 -7.90 -4.76 6.62
N ARG A 131 -9.02 -5.42 6.90
CA ARG A 131 -10.18 -4.78 7.55
C ARG A 131 -9.85 -4.25 8.96
N ILE A 132 -8.91 -4.88 9.67
CA ILE A 132 -8.46 -4.42 10.99
C ILE A 132 -7.68 -3.10 10.86
N ASP A 133 -6.89 -2.95 9.80
CA ASP A 133 -6.17 -1.70 9.55
C ASP A 133 -7.13 -0.57 9.15
N TYR A 134 -8.19 -0.87 8.43
CA TYR A 134 -9.29 0.08 8.17
C TYR A 134 -10.02 0.51 9.45
N GLU A 135 -10.22 -0.38 10.42
CA GLU A 135 -10.79 0.00 11.71
C GLU A 135 -9.85 0.91 12.52
N LYS A 136 -8.54 0.68 12.46
CA LYS A 136 -7.55 1.58 13.06
C LYS A 136 -7.57 2.96 12.41
N LEU A 137 -7.61 3.01 11.07
CA LEU A 137 -7.76 4.25 10.33
C LEU A 137 -9.05 4.98 10.73
N ARG A 138 -10.16 4.27 10.79
CA ARG A 138 -11.46 4.81 11.24
C ARG A 138 -11.40 5.36 12.67
N MET A 139 -10.63 4.75 13.57
CA MET A 139 -10.40 5.26 14.91
C MET A 139 -9.56 6.54 14.93
N LEU A 140 -8.55 6.64 14.07
CA LEU A 140 -7.74 7.84 13.89
C LEU A 140 -8.61 9.00 13.38
N ILE A 141 -9.40 8.75 12.37
CA ILE A 141 -10.34 9.70 11.78
C ILE A 141 -11.38 10.18 12.83
N ARG A 142 -11.92 9.32 13.68
CA ARG A 142 -12.96 9.67 14.68
C ARG A 142 -12.49 10.53 15.84
N LYS A 143 -11.20 10.69 16.06
CA LYS A 143 -10.67 11.48 17.18
C LYS A 143 -10.70 12.99 16.92
N ASP A 144 -10.79 13.43 15.67
CA ASP A 144 -10.80 14.84 15.32
C ASP A 144 -12.21 15.38 15.07
N LYS A 145 -12.52 16.56 15.62
CA LYS A 145 -13.84 17.19 15.53
C LYS A 145 -14.14 17.87 14.20
N GLU A 146 -13.17 17.92 13.26
CA GLU A 146 -13.31 18.56 11.93
C GLU A 146 -13.79 17.59 10.83
N PHE A 147 -14.54 16.61 11.20
CA PHE A 147 -15.02 15.47 10.40
C PHE A 147 -15.84 15.80 9.14
N ALA A 148 -16.34 17.03 8.99
CA ALA A 148 -17.20 17.38 7.86
C ALA A 148 -16.46 17.31 6.51
N HIS A 149 -15.14 17.57 6.51
CA HIS A 149 -14.33 17.60 5.29
C HIS A 149 -13.94 16.20 4.83
N ASP A 150 -13.49 15.34 5.75
CA ASP A 150 -13.13 13.95 5.45
C ASP A 150 -14.33 13.14 4.94
N ALA A 151 -15.52 13.40 5.48
CA ALA A 151 -16.75 12.81 4.99
C ALA A 151 -17.07 13.25 3.55
N SER A 152 -16.77 14.49 3.16
CA SER A 152 -16.96 14.98 1.80
C SER A 152 -16.00 14.32 0.81
N ILE A 153 -14.75 14.07 1.21
CA ILE A 153 -13.75 13.34 0.41
C ILE A 153 -14.23 11.91 0.14
N ILE A 154 -14.66 11.20 1.16
CA ILE A 154 -15.20 9.83 1.02
C ILE A 154 -16.47 9.83 0.16
N GLN A 155 -17.36 10.82 0.34
CA GLN A 155 -18.58 10.94 -0.48
C GLN A 155 -18.24 11.20 -1.95
N THR A 156 -17.25 12.03 -2.23
CA THR A 156 -16.76 12.30 -3.57
C THR A 156 -16.20 11.01 -4.20
N LEU A 157 -15.38 10.28 -3.46
CA LEU A 157 -14.82 9.00 -3.91
C LEU A 157 -15.93 7.99 -4.24
N VAL A 158 -16.93 7.84 -3.37
CA VAL A 158 -18.05 6.91 -3.59
C VAL A 158 -18.93 7.32 -4.77
N SER A 159 -19.15 8.63 -4.98
CA SER A 159 -20.03 9.13 -6.04
C SER A 159 -19.34 9.21 -7.41
N GLN A 160 -18.06 9.53 -7.47
CA GLN A 160 -17.32 9.74 -8.71
C GLN A 160 -16.43 8.53 -9.08
N GLY A 161 -16.09 7.68 -8.12
CA GLY A 161 -15.20 6.53 -8.30
C GLY A 161 -13.71 6.88 -8.30
N TYR A 162 -13.36 8.15 -8.15
CA TYR A 162 -11.98 8.62 -8.07
C TYR A 162 -11.88 9.91 -7.25
N ILE A 163 -10.67 10.24 -6.85
CA ILE A 163 -10.31 11.51 -6.24
C ILE A 163 -8.93 11.91 -6.74
N THR A 164 -8.71 13.22 -6.87
CA THR A 164 -7.42 13.79 -7.22
C THR A 164 -6.84 14.53 -6.02
N GLY A 165 -5.53 14.41 -5.81
CA GLY A 165 -4.83 15.11 -4.74
C GLY A 165 -3.32 14.95 -4.91
N GLU A 166 -2.55 15.76 -4.22
CA GLU A 166 -1.10 15.65 -4.19
C GLU A 166 -0.68 14.62 -3.14
N LEU A 167 0.05 13.58 -3.54
CA LEU A 167 0.59 12.61 -2.60
C LEU A 167 1.70 13.25 -1.76
N LYS A 168 1.51 13.25 -0.45
CA LYS A 168 2.51 13.68 0.52
C LYS A 168 3.35 12.48 0.93
N ASP A 169 4.66 12.63 0.84
CA ASP A 169 5.64 11.58 1.14
C ASP A 169 6.05 11.52 2.63
N SER A 170 5.64 12.53 3.40
CA SER A 170 5.84 12.57 4.85
C SER A 170 4.83 13.49 5.54
N PHE A 171 4.28 13.06 6.67
CA PHE A 171 3.42 13.89 7.52
C PHE A 171 3.29 13.31 8.94
N SER A 172 3.02 14.19 9.90
CA SER A 172 2.75 13.80 11.28
C SER A 172 1.30 13.34 11.46
N ALA A 173 1.09 12.37 12.34
CA ALA A 173 -0.25 11.92 12.72
C ALA A 173 -1.13 13.06 13.32
N ALA A 174 -0.51 14.10 13.87
CA ALA A 174 -1.20 15.28 14.38
C ALA A 174 -1.76 16.20 13.28
N ASN A 175 -1.26 16.09 12.05
CA ASN A 175 -1.58 16.96 10.92
C ASN A 175 -2.46 16.29 9.84
N ILE A 176 -3.20 15.23 10.20
CA ILE A 176 -4.08 14.48 9.29
C ILE A 176 -5.30 15.32 8.84
N VAL A 177 -5.57 16.43 9.50
CA VAL A 177 -6.68 17.35 9.21
C VAL A 177 -6.56 18.01 7.82
N ASP A 178 -5.38 18.06 7.24
CA ASP A 178 -5.14 18.56 5.88
C ASP A 178 -5.71 17.56 4.85
N PRO A 179 -6.57 18.00 3.90
CA PRO A 179 -7.21 17.14 2.90
C PRO A 179 -6.24 16.30 2.09
N ASP A 180 -5.13 16.89 1.64
CA ASP A 180 -4.12 16.16 0.83
C ASP A 180 -3.41 15.08 1.65
N LYS A 181 -3.22 15.31 2.94
CA LYS A 181 -2.67 14.31 3.86
C LYS A 181 -3.65 13.18 4.11
N PHE A 182 -4.95 13.48 4.19
CA PHE A 182 -5.98 12.46 4.33
C PHE A 182 -6.08 11.60 3.07
N VAL A 183 -6.05 12.19 1.87
CA VAL A 183 -6.01 11.46 0.60
C VAL A 183 -4.75 10.58 0.53
N SER A 184 -3.59 11.13 0.88
CA SER A 184 -2.33 10.38 0.94
C SER A 184 -2.41 9.20 1.92
N LEU A 185 -3.05 9.39 3.08
CA LEU A 185 -3.26 8.33 4.04
C LEU A 185 -4.13 7.20 3.47
N LEU A 186 -5.24 7.53 2.80
CA LEU A 186 -6.10 6.54 2.13
C LEU A 186 -5.32 5.74 1.10
N TYR A 187 -4.49 6.41 0.28
CA TYR A 187 -3.63 5.77 -0.70
C TYR A 187 -2.64 4.80 -0.05
N TYR A 188 -1.87 5.22 0.95
CA TYR A 188 -0.88 4.36 1.62
C TYR A 188 -1.50 3.18 2.37
N PHE A 189 -2.76 3.30 2.79
CA PHE A 189 -3.51 2.17 3.37
C PHE A 189 -4.20 1.29 2.32
N GLY A 190 -4.01 1.57 1.02
CA GLY A 190 -4.60 0.78 -0.06
C GLY A 190 -6.12 0.88 -0.14
N MET A 191 -6.65 2.04 0.19
CA MET A 191 -8.08 2.36 0.08
C MET A 191 -8.41 3.16 -1.19
N LEU A 192 -7.39 3.63 -1.87
CA LEU A 192 -7.43 4.29 -3.18
C LEU A 192 -6.59 3.50 -4.15
#